data_68088d1491e1007bf038669e64eb3e36
#
_entry.id   68088d1491e1007bf038669e64eb3e36
#
_cell.length_a   1.000
_cell.length_b   1.000
_cell.length_c   1.000
_cell.angle_alpha   90.00
_cell.angle_beta   90.00
_cell.angle_gamma   90.00
#
_symmetry.space_group_name_H-M   'P 1'
#
loop_
_entity.id
_entity.type
_entity.pdbx_description
1 polymer ?
#
loop_
_entity_poly.entity_id
_entity_poly.type
_entity_poly.pdbx_seq_one_letter_code
_entity_poly.pdbx_strand_id
1 'polypeptide(L)'
;MKKVLVFIFFILISACEINKDNMIIEGQIIDLKNSKIYLAVVDEGKIIDSANVIDGKFTLKTYINEPIEMSLILKEKNSGEKFNFFSEPSSILFRSSKEKFIFNAQIQNSKLFTEFKNIENQIGKFNEKDLELLAEQIKLSVKGNQKKYDSINGERIKLNQKKILFLVNYSLNNNSSPVSAFIIHKYKESINKNYITKVYENFSDELKSSYYGKKLISNL
;
A
#
# COMPACT_ATOMS: atom_id res chain seq x y z
N MET A 1 -6.73 37.39 -64.14
CA MET A 1 -7.12 36.13 -63.47
C MET A 1 -6.27 36.00 -62.22
N LYS A 2 -6.81 36.42 -61.05
CA LYS A 2 -6.08 36.36 -59.74
C LYS A 2 -6.47 35.03 -59.06
N LYS A 3 -5.47 34.15 -58.86
CA LYS A 3 -5.66 32.93 -58.07
C LYS A 3 -5.60 33.28 -56.59
N VAL A 4 -6.72 33.13 -55.88
CA VAL A 4 -6.80 33.26 -54.43
C VAL A 4 -6.39 31.89 -53.84
N LEU A 5 -5.23 31.89 -53.18
CA LEU A 5 -4.73 30.72 -52.44
C LEU A 5 -5.35 30.74 -51.02
N VAL A 6 -6.36 29.90 -50.78
CA VAL A 6 -6.95 29.76 -49.46
C VAL A 6 -6.05 28.85 -48.64
N PHE A 7 -5.35 29.40 -47.67
CA PHE A 7 -4.52 28.68 -46.70
C PHE A 7 -5.42 28.20 -45.53
N ILE A 8 -5.85 26.99 -45.59
CA ILE A 8 -6.62 26.36 -44.49
C ILE A 8 -5.61 26.04 -43.37
N PHE A 9 -5.59 26.85 -42.32
CA PHE A 9 -4.82 26.63 -41.11
C PHE A 9 -5.56 25.59 -40.26
N PHE A 10 -5.11 24.33 -40.33
CA PHE A 10 -5.63 23.24 -39.51
C PHE A 10 -5.10 23.43 -38.10
N ILE A 11 -5.89 24.07 -37.23
CA ILE A 11 -5.59 24.15 -35.80
C ILE A 11 -5.82 22.74 -35.19
N LEU A 12 -4.75 21.99 -35.00
CA LEU A 12 -4.72 20.82 -34.16
C LEU A 12 -4.96 21.27 -32.71
N ILE A 13 -6.22 21.27 -32.30
CA ILE A 13 -6.59 21.36 -30.88
C ILE A 13 -6.16 20.02 -30.26
N SER A 14 -4.96 19.98 -29.69
CA SER A 14 -4.59 18.92 -28.76
C SER A 14 -5.51 19.06 -27.57
N ALA A 15 -6.62 18.32 -27.58
CA ALA A 15 -7.45 18.14 -26.39
C ALA A 15 -6.57 17.43 -25.36
N CYS A 16 -6.00 18.21 -24.44
CA CYS A 16 -5.43 17.64 -23.22
C CYS A 16 -6.63 17.06 -22.46
N GLU A 17 -6.80 15.75 -22.50
CA GLU A 17 -7.76 15.06 -21.63
C GLU A 17 -7.32 15.36 -20.19
N ILE A 18 -7.99 16.29 -19.55
CA ILE A 18 -7.87 16.50 -18.11
C ILE A 18 -8.48 15.25 -17.48
N ASN A 19 -7.63 14.35 -17.03
CA ASN A 19 -8.07 13.18 -16.29
C ASN A 19 -8.92 13.65 -15.10
N LYS A 20 -10.19 13.31 -15.12
CA LYS A 20 -11.13 13.69 -14.08
C LYS A 20 -10.82 12.86 -12.84
N ASP A 21 -10.77 13.49 -11.66
CA ASP A 21 -10.58 12.82 -10.38
C ASP A 21 -11.47 11.58 -10.27
N ASN A 22 -10.86 10.43 -9.98
CA ASN A 22 -11.55 9.15 -9.83
C ASN A 22 -11.46 8.57 -8.43
N MET A 23 -10.66 9.17 -7.53
CA MET A 23 -10.58 8.85 -6.12
C MET A 23 -10.91 10.09 -5.29
N ILE A 24 -11.86 9.96 -4.37
CA ILE A 24 -12.27 11.01 -3.43
C ILE A 24 -12.10 10.47 -2.03
N ILE A 25 -11.42 11.21 -1.15
CA ILE A 25 -11.28 10.86 0.27
C ILE A 25 -11.96 11.94 1.09
N GLU A 26 -13.09 11.60 1.71
CA GLU A 26 -13.76 12.44 2.69
C GLU A 26 -13.30 12.01 4.08
N GLY A 27 -12.65 12.92 4.81
CA GLY A 27 -12.01 12.60 6.07
C GLY A 27 -12.54 13.39 7.24
N GLN A 28 -12.55 12.73 8.41
CA GLN A 28 -12.82 13.35 9.70
C GLN A 28 -11.78 12.91 10.73
N ILE A 29 -11.14 13.90 11.39
CA ILE A 29 -10.16 13.68 12.47
C ILE A 29 -10.71 14.35 13.72
N ILE A 30 -11.13 13.53 14.68
CA ILE A 30 -11.71 13.99 15.96
C ILE A 30 -10.64 14.75 16.73
N ASP A 31 -11.04 15.84 17.44
CA ASP A 31 -10.20 16.70 18.26
C ASP A 31 -9.07 17.44 17.50
N LEU A 32 -9.16 17.50 16.16
CA LEU A 32 -8.29 18.31 15.34
C LEU A 32 -9.07 19.50 14.78
N LYS A 33 -8.68 20.75 15.16
CA LYS A 33 -9.36 21.96 14.65
C LYS A 33 -8.87 22.30 13.25
N ASN A 34 -7.62 22.77 13.15
CA ASN A 34 -7.03 23.21 11.89
C ASN A 34 -5.66 22.55 11.71
N SER A 35 -5.43 22.00 10.53
CA SER A 35 -4.17 21.37 10.15
C SER A 35 -4.10 21.24 8.63
N LYS A 36 -3.08 20.54 8.15
CA LYS A 36 -2.96 20.14 6.76
C LYS A 36 -2.68 18.65 6.67
N ILE A 37 -3.42 17.98 5.80
CA ILE A 37 -3.20 16.57 5.48
C ILE A 37 -2.64 16.45 4.07
N TYR A 38 -1.73 15.52 3.88
CA TYR A 38 -1.09 15.24 2.59
C TYR A 38 -1.39 13.83 2.15
N LEU A 39 -1.50 13.63 0.85
CA LEU A 39 -1.58 12.33 0.20
C LEU A 39 -0.27 12.06 -0.52
N ALA A 40 0.33 10.91 -0.25
CA ALA A 40 1.60 10.53 -0.86
C ALA A 40 1.58 9.10 -1.40
N VAL A 41 2.33 8.85 -2.47
CA VAL A 41 2.66 7.51 -2.96
C VAL A 41 3.79 6.95 -2.08
N VAL A 42 3.58 5.79 -1.47
CA VAL A 42 4.52 5.24 -0.48
C VAL A 42 5.87 4.88 -1.10
N ASP A 43 5.86 4.12 -2.18
CA ASP A 43 7.07 3.63 -2.86
C ASP A 43 7.97 4.75 -3.42
N GLU A 44 7.38 5.90 -3.75
CA GLU A 44 8.10 7.04 -4.32
C GLU A 44 8.44 8.10 -3.28
N GLY A 45 7.78 8.05 -2.11
CA GLY A 45 7.85 9.11 -1.10
C GLY A 45 7.30 10.45 -1.59
N LYS A 46 6.56 10.46 -2.71
CA LYS A 46 6.10 11.67 -3.40
C LYS A 46 4.73 12.10 -2.90
N ILE A 47 4.63 13.34 -2.43
CA ILE A 47 3.34 13.96 -2.14
C ILE A 47 2.67 14.31 -3.48
N ILE A 48 1.43 13.84 -3.67
CA ILE A 48 0.66 14.05 -4.90
C ILE A 48 -0.49 15.04 -4.72
N ASP A 49 -0.99 15.18 -3.47
CA ASP A 49 -2.08 16.10 -3.15
C ASP A 49 -2.03 16.52 -1.68
N SER A 50 -2.80 17.55 -1.32
CA SER A 50 -2.96 18.00 0.06
C SER A 50 -4.27 18.78 0.26
N ALA A 51 -4.85 18.69 1.46
CA ALA A 51 -6.04 19.43 1.84
C ALA A 51 -5.86 20.12 3.19
N ASN A 52 -6.55 21.26 3.36
CA ASN A 52 -6.69 21.86 4.68
C ASN A 52 -7.73 21.08 5.49
N VAL A 53 -7.39 20.77 6.73
CA VAL A 53 -8.33 20.25 7.73
C VAL A 53 -8.95 21.43 8.45
N ILE A 54 -10.27 21.55 8.38
CA ILE A 54 -11.05 22.62 9.03
C ILE A 54 -12.10 21.96 9.92
N ASP A 55 -12.07 22.25 11.20
CA ASP A 55 -12.93 21.61 12.22
C ASP A 55 -12.91 20.06 12.11
N GLY A 56 -11.72 19.52 11.91
CA GLY A 56 -11.48 18.07 11.77
C GLY A 56 -11.88 17.47 10.43
N LYS A 57 -12.44 18.22 9.50
CA LYS A 57 -12.93 17.71 8.21
C LYS A 57 -11.98 18.11 7.07
N PHE A 58 -11.84 17.21 6.09
CA PHE A 58 -11.11 17.47 4.85
C PHE A 58 -11.68 16.68 3.68
N THR A 59 -11.35 17.12 2.47
CA THR A 59 -11.63 16.38 1.24
C THR A 59 -10.39 16.44 0.35
N LEU A 60 -9.92 15.28 -0.10
CA LEU A 60 -8.91 15.11 -1.12
C LEU A 60 -9.57 14.54 -2.38
N LYS A 61 -9.20 15.07 -3.53
CA LYS A 61 -9.68 14.60 -4.84
C LYS A 61 -8.49 14.43 -5.76
N THR A 62 -8.28 13.24 -6.26
CA THR A 62 -7.14 12.95 -7.10
C THR A 62 -7.47 11.92 -8.18
N TYR A 63 -6.67 11.91 -9.22
CA TYR A 63 -6.72 10.89 -10.24
C TYR A 63 -5.65 9.84 -9.96
N ILE A 64 -6.04 8.57 -9.95
CA ILE A 64 -5.12 7.45 -9.88
C ILE A 64 -5.26 6.58 -11.14
N ASN A 65 -4.13 6.23 -11.74
CA ASN A 65 -4.12 5.35 -12.92
C ASN A 65 -4.46 3.91 -12.54
N GLU A 66 -4.00 3.47 -11.39
CA GLU A 66 -4.15 2.12 -10.89
C GLU A 66 -4.03 2.07 -9.36
N PRO A 67 -4.54 1.00 -8.71
CA PRO A 67 -4.42 0.83 -7.26
C PRO A 67 -2.98 0.63 -6.82
N ILE A 68 -2.53 1.47 -5.86
CA ILE A 68 -1.19 1.41 -5.25
C ILE A 68 -1.26 1.73 -3.76
N GLU A 69 -0.20 1.40 -3.01
CA GLU A 69 -0.07 1.81 -1.61
C GLU A 69 0.15 3.32 -1.51
N MET A 70 -0.74 3.99 -0.79
CA MET A 70 -0.69 5.42 -0.51
C MET A 70 -0.64 5.69 0.99
N SER A 71 -0.29 6.90 1.36
CA SER A 71 -0.21 7.34 2.75
C SER A 71 -0.95 8.66 2.94
N LEU A 72 -1.85 8.70 3.93
CA LEU A 72 -2.33 9.95 4.50
C LEU A 72 -1.34 10.41 5.57
N ILE A 73 -0.81 11.62 5.43
CA ILE A 73 0.21 12.19 6.31
C ILE A 73 -0.38 13.39 7.02
N LEU A 74 -0.58 13.25 8.33
CA LEU A 74 -0.94 14.37 9.20
C LEU A 74 0.35 15.01 9.70
N LYS A 75 0.65 16.22 9.25
CA LYS A 75 1.88 16.92 9.63
C LYS A 75 1.59 17.89 10.78
N GLU A 76 2.08 17.59 11.97
CA GLU A 76 2.19 18.52 13.08
C GLU A 76 3.63 19.06 13.21
N LYS A 77 3.83 20.14 13.97
CA LYS A 77 5.03 21.01 13.99
C LYS A 77 6.39 20.32 13.86
N ASN A 78 6.60 19.11 14.39
CA ASN A 78 7.91 18.43 14.40
C ASN A 78 7.83 16.93 14.04
N SER A 79 6.65 16.36 13.78
CA SER A 79 6.46 14.96 13.41
C SER A 79 5.32 14.82 12.40
N GLY A 80 5.40 13.82 11.55
CA GLY A 80 4.31 13.47 10.65
C GLY A 80 3.87 12.04 10.93
N GLU A 81 2.63 11.85 11.36
CA GLU A 81 2.03 10.54 11.45
C GLU A 81 1.55 10.10 10.06
N LYS A 82 1.87 8.85 9.68
CA LYS A 82 1.56 8.30 8.35
C LYS A 82 0.65 7.11 8.50
N PHE A 83 -0.52 7.18 7.90
CA PHE A 83 -1.44 6.06 7.79
C PHE A 83 -1.45 5.53 6.36
N ASN A 84 -0.97 4.29 6.17
CA ASN A 84 -0.92 3.66 4.87
C ASN A 84 -2.23 2.94 4.55
N PHE A 85 -2.64 3.03 3.29
CA PHE A 85 -3.82 2.36 2.76
C PHE A 85 -3.60 2.00 1.30
N PHE A 86 -4.42 1.07 0.79
CA PHE A 86 -4.42 0.72 -0.62
C PHE A 86 -5.46 1.55 -1.36
N SER A 87 -5.03 2.30 -2.37
CA SER A 87 -5.91 3.19 -3.15
C SER A 87 -6.78 2.39 -4.11
N GLU A 88 -7.95 2.93 -4.42
CA GLU A 88 -8.83 2.44 -5.48
C GLU A 88 -9.68 3.58 -6.05
N PRO A 89 -10.12 3.52 -7.32
CA PRO A 89 -11.02 4.52 -7.92
C PRO A 89 -12.40 4.44 -7.26
N SER A 90 -12.59 5.17 -6.16
CA SER A 90 -13.84 5.16 -5.36
C SER A 90 -13.95 6.38 -4.47
N SER A 91 -15.12 6.55 -3.83
CA SER A 91 -15.33 7.51 -2.75
C SER A 91 -15.08 6.82 -1.41
N ILE A 92 -14.01 7.21 -0.74
CA ILE A 92 -13.50 6.63 0.50
C ILE A 92 -13.88 7.52 1.67
N LEU A 93 -14.37 6.94 2.75
CA LEU A 93 -14.58 7.64 4.03
C LEU A 93 -13.43 7.30 4.97
N PHE A 94 -12.71 8.32 5.42
CA PHE A 94 -11.63 8.20 6.40
C PHE A 94 -12.06 8.79 7.74
N ARG A 95 -11.82 8.07 8.83
CA ARG A 95 -12.01 8.56 10.20
C ARG A 95 -10.82 8.25 11.07
N SER A 96 -10.44 9.20 11.93
CA SER A 96 -9.42 8.99 12.96
C SER A 96 -9.57 10.00 14.10
N SER A 97 -8.61 10.01 15.03
CA SER A 97 -8.49 11.03 16.07
C SER A 97 -7.09 11.64 16.07
N LYS A 98 -6.97 12.85 16.59
CA LYS A 98 -5.68 13.57 16.65
C LYS A 98 -4.63 12.81 17.45
N GLU A 99 -4.95 12.37 18.66
CA GLU A 99 -3.99 11.74 19.58
C GLU A 99 -3.51 10.35 19.12
N LYS A 100 -4.34 9.62 18.38
CA LYS A 100 -4.07 8.25 17.94
C LYS A 100 -4.35 8.11 16.46
N PHE A 101 -3.77 9.00 15.66
CA PHE A 101 -4.08 9.11 14.23
C PHE A 101 -3.97 7.79 13.48
N ILE A 102 -2.87 7.05 13.66
CA ILE A 102 -2.66 5.76 13.01
C ILE A 102 -3.53 4.67 13.62
N PHE A 103 -3.60 4.62 14.95
CA PHE A 103 -4.26 3.53 15.68
C PHE A 103 -5.79 3.54 15.51
N ASN A 104 -6.40 4.73 15.51
CA ASN A 104 -7.84 4.92 15.37
C ASN A 104 -8.28 5.10 13.90
N ALA A 105 -7.34 5.02 12.95
CA ALA A 105 -7.64 5.19 11.54
C ALA A 105 -8.54 4.07 11.01
N GLN A 106 -9.64 4.48 10.38
CA GLN A 106 -10.62 3.61 9.75
C GLN A 106 -10.91 4.11 8.34
N ILE A 107 -10.97 3.19 7.40
CA ILE A 107 -11.44 3.44 6.03
C ILE A 107 -12.70 2.61 5.79
N GLN A 108 -13.70 3.26 5.22
CA GLN A 108 -14.94 2.64 4.76
C GLN A 108 -15.11 2.87 3.26
N ASN A 109 -15.96 2.06 2.63
CA ASN A 109 -16.26 2.09 1.20
C ASN A 109 -15.04 1.78 0.29
N SER A 110 -14.07 1.01 0.81
CA SER A 110 -12.95 0.51 0.02
C SER A 110 -12.83 -1.01 0.16
N LYS A 111 -12.98 -1.72 -0.96
CA LYS A 111 -12.82 -3.18 -1.03
C LYS A 111 -11.34 -3.56 -0.96
N LEU A 112 -10.51 -2.85 -1.72
CA LEU A 112 -9.06 -3.13 -1.75
C LEU A 112 -8.40 -2.81 -0.41
N PHE A 113 -8.82 -1.75 0.30
CA PHE A 113 -8.35 -1.50 1.65
C PHE A 113 -8.76 -2.63 2.62
N THR A 114 -10.00 -3.11 2.53
CA THR A 114 -10.47 -4.21 3.37
C THR A 114 -9.65 -5.47 3.13
N GLU A 115 -9.40 -5.81 1.87
CA GLU A 115 -8.53 -6.93 1.48
C GLU A 115 -7.10 -6.75 2.01
N PHE A 116 -6.50 -5.59 1.74
CA PHE A 116 -5.16 -5.23 2.22
C PHE A 116 -5.06 -5.34 3.75
N LYS A 117 -6.02 -4.78 4.49
CA LYS A 117 -6.05 -4.83 5.95
C LYS A 117 -6.17 -6.26 6.50
N ASN A 118 -6.97 -7.10 5.85
CA ASN A 118 -7.09 -8.49 6.23
C ASN A 118 -5.76 -9.24 6.10
N ILE A 119 -5.02 -9.03 5.03
CA ILE A 119 -3.70 -9.62 4.84
C ILE A 119 -2.69 -9.06 5.84
N GLU A 120 -2.66 -7.75 6.05
CA GLU A 120 -1.80 -7.12 7.06
C GLU A 120 -2.06 -7.67 8.46
N ASN A 121 -3.32 -7.89 8.83
CA ASN A 121 -3.69 -8.50 10.11
C ASN A 121 -3.17 -9.95 10.24
N GLN A 122 -3.22 -10.74 9.17
CA GLN A 122 -2.65 -12.10 9.20
C GLN A 122 -1.12 -12.08 9.30
N ILE A 123 -0.46 -11.18 8.56
CA ILE A 123 1.00 -10.96 8.67
C ILE A 123 1.36 -10.52 10.09
N GLY A 124 0.56 -9.64 10.69
CA GLY A 124 0.71 -9.18 12.07
C GLY A 124 0.79 -10.34 13.06
N LYS A 125 -0.10 -11.33 12.96
CA LYS A 125 -0.08 -12.53 13.83
C LYS A 125 1.23 -13.34 13.72
N PHE A 126 1.78 -13.46 12.50
CA PHE A 126 3.09 -14.10 12.33
C PHE A 126 4.20 -13.28 12.99
N ASN A 127 4.17 -11.97 12.84
CA ASN A 127 5.19 -11.09 13.40
C ASN A 127 5.10 -11.03 14.94
N GLU A 128 3.92 -10.98 15.52
CA GLU A 128 3.69 -11.05 16.98
C GLU A 128 4.28 -12.35 17.54
N LYS A 129 3.97 -13.48 16.89
CA LYS A 129 4.51 -14.78 17.32
C LYS A 129 6.04 -14.86 17.19
N ASP A 130 6.62 -14.29 16.13
CA ASP A 130 8.09 -14.22 16.00
C ASP A 130 8.73 -13.35 17.09
N LEU A 131 8.11 -12.24 17.48
CA LEU A 131 8.57 -11.40 18.57
C LEU A 131 8.54 -12.12 19.93
N GLU A 132 7.49 -12.91 20.21
CA GLU A 132 7.43 -13.76 21.43
C GLU A 132 8.61 -14.77 21.46
N LEU A 133 8.81 -15.47 20.34
CA LEU A 133 9.89 -16.45 20.22
C LEU A 133 11.28 -15.78 20.32
N LEU A 134 11.44 -14.61 19.72
CA LEU A 134 12.67 -13.82 19.83
C LEU A 134 12.96 -13.41 21.27
N ALA A 135 11.95 -12.94 22.00
CA ALA A 135 12.10 -12.56 23.41
C ALA A 135 12.51 -13.77 24.29
N GLU A 136 11.96 -14.96 24.01
CA GLU A 136 12.36 -16.20 24.69
C GLU A 136 13.79 -16.60 24.31
N GLN A 137 14.16 -16.54 23.04
CA GLN A 137 15.49 -16.82 22.53
C GLN A 137 16.57 -15.95 23.22
N ILE A 138 16.30 -14.66 23.38
CA ILE A 138 17.20 -13.72 24.09
C ILE A 138 17.38 -14.14 25.55
N LYS A 139 16.29 -14.48 26.26
CA LYS A 139 16.37 -14.95 27.66
C LYS A 139 17.20 -16.24 27.81
N LEU A 140 17.09 -17.14 26.84
CA LEU A 140 17.87 -18.40 26.84
C LEU A 140 19.36 -18.18 26.54
N SER A 141 19.67 -17.24 25.66
CA SER A 141 21.07 -16.81 25.39
C SER A 141 21.74 -16.32 26.67
N VAL A 142 21.08 -15.42 27.41
CA VAL A 142 21.62 -14.88 28.68
C VAL A 142 21.83 -15.98 29.73
N LYS A 143 20.99 -17.02 29.72
CA LYS A 143 21.09 -18.16 30.64
C LYS A 143 22.06 -19.24 30.20
N GLY A 144 22.72 -19.10 29.04
CA GLY A 144 23.64 -20.10 28.50
C GLY A 144 23.00 -21.42 28.07
N ASN A 145 21.67 -21.46 27.86
CA ASN A 145 20.97 -22.68 27.48
C ASN A 145 20.94 -22.86 25.96
N GLN A 146 22.06 -23.27 25.39
CA GLN A 146 22.25 -23.39 23.94
C GLN A 146 21.24 -24.34 23.28
N LYS A 147 20.97 -25.50 23.88
CA LYS A 147 20.02 -26.49 23.28
C LYS A 147 18.61 -25.93 23.10
N LYS A 148 18.10 -25.20 24.10
CA LYS A 148 16.78 -24.55 23.99
C LYS A 148 16.83 -23.35 23.04
N TYR A 149 17.91 -22.60 23.03
CA TYR A 149 18.12 -21.49 22.08
C TYR A 149 18.01 -22.00 20.64
N ASP A 150 18.69 -23.10 20.29
CA ASP A 150 18.66 -23.67 18.94
C ASP A 150 17.27 -24.18 18.57
N SER A 151 16.53 -24.78 19.52
CA SER A 151 15.15 -25.19 19.32
C SER A 151 14.25 -24.02 18.94
N ILE A 152 14.29 -22.92 19.70
CA ILE A 152 13.51 -21.71 19.42
C ILE A 152 13.91 -21.08 18.08
N ASN A 153 15.20 -21.06 17.77
CA ASN A 153 15.66 -20.60 16.45
C ASN A 153 15.05 -21.42 15.30
N GLY A 154 14.99 -22.75 15.46
CA GLY A 154 14.32 -23.63 14.49
C GLY A 154 12.83 -23.35 14.36
N GLU A 155 12.14 -23.03 15.46
CA GLU A 155 10.73 -22.64 15.44
C GLU A 155 10.50 -21.32 14.69
N ARG A 156 11.35 -20.31 14.91
CA ARG A 156 11.30 -19.03 14.20
C ARG A 156 11.50 -19.20 12.70
N ILE A 157 12.46 -20.01 12.27
CA ILE A 157 12.67 -20.34 10.85
C ILE A 157 11.43 -20.97 10.25
N LYS A 158 10.83 -21.97 10.91
CA LYS A 158 9.60 -22.61 10.45
C LYS A 158 8.41 -21.63 10.39
N LEU A 159 8.31 -20.72 11.36
CA LEU A 159 7.26 -19.71 11.38
C LEU A 159 7.39 -18.75 10.18
N ASN A 160 8.60 -18.30 9.88
CA ASN A 160 8.85 -17.45 8.70
C ASN A 160 8.54 -18.19 7.40
N GLN A 161 8.90 -19.48 7.28
CA GLN A 161 8.52 -20.30 6.12
C GLN A 161 6.99 -20.39 5.97
N LYS A 162 6.25 -20.59 7.06
CA LYS A 162 4.77 -20.58 7.04
C LYS A 162 4.21 -19.24 6.59
N LYS A 163 4.78 -18.12 7.05
CA LYS A 163 4.39 -16.78 6.59
C LYS A 163 4.60 -16.63 5.08
N ILE A 164 5.76 -17.00 4.57
CA ILE A 164 6.07 -16.94 3.13
C ILE A 164 5.09 -17.79 2.32
N LEU A 165 4.85 -19.04 2.73
CA LEU A 165 3.89 -19.92 2.04
C LEU A 165 2.46 -19.37 2.09
N PHE A 166 2.06 -18.73 3.18
CA PHE A 166 0.79 -18.03 3.27
C PHE A 166 0.67 -16.92 2.22
N LEU A 167 1.70 -16.06 2.08
CA LEU A 167 1.72 -14.97 1.11
C LEU A 167 1.66 -15.49 -0.34
N VAL A 168 2.45 -16.51 -0.64
CA VAL A 168 2.48 -17.16 -1.96
C VAL A 168 1.11 -17.77 -2.30
N ASN A 169 0.52 -18.55 -1.38
CA ASN A 169 -0.78 -19.19 -1.61
C ASN A 169 -1.90 -18.15 -1.73
N TYR A 170 -1.89 -17.11 -0.91
CA TYR A 170 -2.83 -16.02 -1.05
C TYR A 170 -2.77 -15.42 -2.46
N SER A 171 -1.57 -15.09 -2.95
CA SER A 171 -1.39 -14.46 -4.26
C SER A 171 -1.72 -15.38 -5.44
N LEU A 172 -1.49 -16.68 -5.30
CA LEU A 172 -1.92 -17.67 -6.29
C LEU A 172 -3.45 -17.78 -6.38
N ASN A 173 -4.16 -17.67 -5.24
CA ASN A 173 -5.62 -17.76 -5.19
C ASN A 173 -6.32 -16.44 -5.53
N ASN A 174 -5.62 -15.31 -5.49
CA ASN A 174 -6.15 -13.96 -5.78
C ASN A 174 -5.35 -13.31 -6.92
N ASN A 175 -5.22 -14.03 -8.02
CA ASN A 175 -4.33 -13.73 -9.13
C ASN A 175 -4.71 -12.51 -9.99
N SER A 176 -5.85 -11.88 -9.71
CA SER A 176 -6.29 -10.63 -10.36
C SER A 176 -6.33 -9.45 -9.38
N SER A 177 -5.99 -9.68 -8.11
CA SER A 177 -6.01 -8.61 -7.10
C SER A 177 -4.71 -7.80 -7.13
N PRO A 178 -4.79 -6.45 -7.23
CA PRO A 178 -3.62 -5.58 -7.08
C PRO A 178 -2.88 -5.76 -5.76
N VAL A 179 -3.59 -6.13 -4.69
CA VAL A 179 -3.01 -6.44 -3.37
C VAL A 179 -2.07 -7.64 -3.45
N SER A 180 -2.37 -8.65 -4.29
CA SER A 180 -1.50 -9.81 -4.49
C SER A 180 -0.14 -9.43 -5.07
N ALA A 181 -0.11 -8.63 -6.13
CA ALA A 181 1.14 -8.17 -6.74
C ALA A 181 1.96 -7.30 -5.75
N PHE A 182 1.28 -6.42 -5.01
CA PHE A 182 1.91 -5.60 -3.97
C PHE A 182 2.54 -6.47 -2.87
N ILE A 183 1.82 -7.44 -2.32
CA ILE A 183 2.32 -8.30 -1.24
C ILE A 183 3.57 -9.08 -1.66
N ILE A 184 3.57 -9.68 -2.85
CA ILE A 184 4.75 -10.38 -3.36
C ILE A 184 5.91 -9.40 -3.57
N HIS A 185 5.63 -8.20 -4.11
CA HIS A 185 6.64 -7.16 -4.27
C HIS A 185 7.24 -6.72 -2.92
N LYS A 186 6.40 -6.47 -1.92
CA LYS A 186 6.81 -6.03 -0.56
C LYS A 186 7.71 -7.05 0.15
N TYR A 187 7.47 -8.34 -0.08
CA TYR A 187 8.20 -9.43 0.58
C TYR A 187 9.18 -10.18 -0.32
N LYS A 188 9.44 -9.69 -1.55
CA LYS A 188 10.25 -10.37 -2.56
C LYS A 188 11.63 -10.83 -2.09
N GLU A 189 12.31 -10.04 -1.26
CA GLU A 189 13.63 -10.38 -0.73
C GLU A 189 13.62 -11.60 0.21
N SER A 190 12.45 -11.91 0.80
CA SER A 190 12.25 -13.06 1.67
C SER A 190 11.68 -14.28 0.96
N ILE A 191 11.22 -14.12 -0.28
CA ILE A 191 10.55 -15.16 -1.07
C ILE A 191 11.54 -15.72 -2.08
N ASN A 192 11.62 -17.06 -2.18
CA ASN A 192 12.44 -17.71 -3.20
C ASN A 192 11.97 -17.31 -4.61
N LYS A 193 12.90 -17.01 -5.51
CA LYS A 193 12.64 -16.59 -6.90
C LYS A 193 11.69 -17.53 -7.64
N ASN A 194 11.82 -18.84 -7.45
CA ASN A 194 10.92 -19.81 -8.09
C ASN A 194 9.46 -19.62 -7.67
N TYR A 195 9.19 -19.27 -6.42
CA TYR A 195 7.84 -18.94 -5.99
C TYR A 195 7.34 -17.63 -6.57
N ILE A 196 8.20 -16.61 -6.67
CA ILE A 196 7.84 -15.33 -7.29
C ILE A 196 7.48 -15.55 -8.75
N THR A 197 8.30 -16.31 -9.50
CA THR A 197 8.05 -16.65 -10.91
C THR A 197 6.71 -17.37 -11.05
N LYS A 198 6.47 -18.42 -10.25
CA LYS A 198 5.22 -19.18 -10.28
C LYS A 198 3.99 -18.30 -10.01
N VAL A 199 4.07 -17.39 -9.03
CA VAL A 199 2.97 -16.46 -8.72
C VAL A 199 2.76 -15.49 -9.88
N TYR A 200 3.83 -14.90 -10.41
CA TYR A 200 3.77 -13.97 -11.53
C TYR A 200 3.17 -14.61 -12.80
N GLU A 201 3.58 -15.83 -13.14
CA GLU A 201 3.03 -16.56 -14.28
C GLU A 201 1.52 -16.79 -14.15
N ASN A 202 1.03 -17.00 -12.92
CA ASN A 202 -0.38 -17.20 -12.60
C ASN A 202 -1.21 -15.90 -12.58
N PHE A 203 -0.60 -14.71 -12.53
CA PHE A 203 -1.31 -13.44 -12.53
C PHE A 203 -2.08 -13.24 -13.84
N SER A 204 -3.21 -12.53 -13.77
CA SER A 204 -3.90 -12.04 -14.96
C SER A 204 -3.01 -11.11 -15.78
N ASP A 205 -3.26 -10.97 -17.07
CA ASP A 205 -2.47 -10.09 -17.95
C ASP A 205 -2.56 -8.63 -17.51
N GLU A 206 -3.73 -8.21 -16.97
CA GLU A 206 -3.93 -6.89 -16.41
C GLU A 206 -3.02 -6.69 -15.19
N LEU A 207 -2.98 -7.68 -14.27
CA LEU A 207 -2.13 -7.59 -13.08
C LEU A 207 -0.64 -7.63 -13.41
N LYS A 208 -0.22 -8.41 -14.40
CA LYS A 208 1.16 -8.41 -14.91
C LYS A 208 1.57 -7.05 -15.45
N SER A 209 0.64 -6.35 -16.10
CA SER A 209 0.85 -5.00 -16.66
C SER A 209 0.80 -3.87 -15.64
N SER A 210 0.34 -4.13 -14.42
CA SER A 210 0.21 -3.15 -13.35
C SER A 210 1.56 -2.67 -12.82
N TYR A 211 1.53 -1.61 -12.02
CA TYR A 211 2.72 -1.03 -11.36
C TYR A 211 3.52 -2.08 -10.58
N TYR A 212 2.86 -2.83 -9.69
CA TYR A 212 3.54 -3.87 -8.91
C TYR A 212 3.88 -5.10 -9.73
N GLY A 213 3.07 -5.47 -10.72
CA GLY A 213 3.38 -6.56 -11.65
C GLY A 213 4.68 -6.32 -12.41
N LYS A 214 4.85 -5.12 -12.98
CA LYS A 214 6.10 -4.71 -13.66
C LYS A 214 7.30 -4.68 -12.73
N LYS A 215 7.11 -4.18 -11.49
CA LYS A 215 8.19 -4.15 -10.48
C LYS A 215 8.65 -5.53 -10.03
N LEU A 216 7.83 -6.56 -10.14
CA LEU A 216 8.23 -7.92 -9.80
C LEU A 216 9.26 -8.47 -10.77
N ILE A 217 9.09 -8.25 -12.08
CA ILE A 217 10.00 -8.79 -13.10
C ILE A 217 11.24 -7.94 -13.34
N SER A 218 11.22 -6.65 -13.03
CA SER A 218 12.38 -5.79 -13.24
C SER A 218 13.61 -6.18 -12.42
N ASN A 219 13.48 -7.14 -11.47
CA ASN A 219 14.54 -7.57 -10.54
C ASN A 219 14.65 -9.11 -10.43
N LEU A 220 13.99 -9.90 -11.30
CA LEU A 220 14.15 -11.34 -11.40
C LEU A 220 15.29 -11.70 -12.34
#